data_e7ced99648117c5b2b1fe2f071e5777d
#
_entry.id   e7ced99648117c5b2b1fe2f071e5777d
#
_cell.length_a   1.000
_cell.length_b   1.000
_cell.length_c   1.000
_cell.angle_alpha   90.00
_cell.angle_beta   90.00
_cell.angle_gamma   90.00
#
_symmetry.space_group_name_H-M   'P 1'
#
loop_
_entity.id
_entity.type
_entity.pdbx_description
1 polymer ?
#
loop_
_entity_poly.entity_id
_entity_poly.type
_entity_poly.pdbx_seq_one_letter_code
_entity_poly.pdbx_strand_id
1 'polypeptide(L)'
;MSAEQREVYEMIVARGGRLGGPHTAYLRIPRFMRLAQDMGDYLRRNSLDDRMRQMIVLRVLRHWEPKFAWAMHVPASLKMGVEQEIVDAITERRAPKVGSPKDCAALAVAGELVETGKVADAT
;
A
#
# COMPACT_ATOMS: atom_id res chain seq x y z
N MET A 1 -25.08 14.24 0.23
CA MET A 1 -23.67 14.74 0.17
C MET A 1 -23.72 16.25 0.31
N SER A 2 -22.97 16.83 1.27
CA SER A 2 -22.87 18.29 1.41
C SER A 2 -22.09 18.90 0.25
N ALA A 3 -22.14 20.25 0.11
CA ALA A 3 -21.34 20.94 -0.93
C ALA A 3 -19.84 20.67 -0.77
N GLU A 4 -19.33 20.71 0.46
CA GLU A 4 -17.93 20.43 0.75
C GLU A 4 -17.53 18.97 0.46
N GLN A 5 -18.42 18.01 0.76
CA GLN A 5 -18.19 16.60 0.40
C GLN A 5 -18.14 16.41 -1.12
N ARG A 6 -18.99 17.11 -1.86
CA ARG A 6 -19.01 17.06 -3.33
C ARG A 6 -17.72 17.61 -3.91
N GLU A 7 -17.27 18.76 -3.43
CA GLU A 7 -16.02 19.39 -3.85
C GLU A 7 -14.82 18.44 -3.65
N VAL A 8 -14.72 17.80 -2.48
CA VAL A 8 -13.64 16.82 -2.21
C VAL A 8 -13.76 15.60 -3.10
N TYR A 9 -14.97 15.11 -3.34
CA TYR A 9 -15.21 14.01 -4.26
C TYR A 9 -14.72 14.32 -5.67
N GLU A 10 -15.12 15.47 -6.21
CA GLU A 10 -14.72 15.94 -7.54
C GLU A 10 -13.20 16.12 -7.65
N MET A 11 -12.57 16.65 -6.62
CA MET A 11 -11.11 16.75 -6.54
C MET A 11 -10.43 15.37 -6.64
N ILE A 12 -10.95 14.36 -5.95
CA ILE A 12 -10.40 13.00 -6.00
C ILE A 12 -10.54 12.40 -7.40
N VAL A 13 -11.71 12.53 -8.00
CA VAL A 13 -11.98 12.04 -9.36
C VAL A 13 -11.08 12.73 -10.38
N ALA A 14 -10.91 14.05 -10.28
CA ALA A 14 -10.04 14.83 -11.17
C ALA A 14 -8.55 14.38 -11.08
N ARG A 15 -8.11 13.88 -9.94
CA ARG A 15 -6.77 13.29 -9.74
C ARG A 15 -6.67 11.82 -10.19
N GLY A 16 -7.71 11.27 -10.82
CA GLY A 16 -7.77 9.86 -11.24
C GLY A 16 -8.04 8.88 -10.09
N GLY A 17 -8.40 9.39 -8.91
CA GLY A 17 -8.75 8.58 -7.75
C GLY A 17 -10.18 8.02 -7.84
N ARG A 18 -10.46 7.02 -7.01
CA ARG A 18 -11.78 6.39 -6.89
C ARG A 18 -12.19 6.34 -5.43
N LEU A 19 -13.47 6.58 -5.17
CA LEU A 19 -14.03 6.31 -3.84
C LEU A 19 -14.23 4.80 -3.65
N GLY A 20 -13.68 4.29 -2.58
CA GLY A 20 -13.85 2.89 -2.19
C GLY A 20 -13.15 2.61 -0.86
N GLY A 21 -13.53 1.52 -0.20
CA GLY A 21 -12.96 1.14 1.08
C GLY A 21 -13.06 2.26 2.14
N PRO A 22 -11.96 2.59 2.82
CA PRO A 22 -11.98 3.58 3.90
C PRO A 22 -12.30 5.00 3.43
N HIS A 23 -12.05 5.33 2.16
CA HIS A 23 -12.31 6.67 1.61
C HIS A 23 -13.79 7.06 1.68
N THR A 24 -14.70 6.11 1.60
CA THR A 24 -16.14 6.35 1.77
C THR A 24 -16.46 6.86 3.18
N ALA A 25 -15.78 6.34 4.19
CA ALA A 25 -15.92 6.82 5.57
C ALA A 25 -15.21 8.18 5.76
N TYR A 26 -14.02 8.36 5.19
CA TYR A 26 -13.25 9.61 5.29
C TYR A 26 -13.99 10.81 4.67
N LEU A 27 -14.76 10.60 3.59
CA LEU A 27 -15.54 11.64 2.96
C LEU A 27 -16.62 12.23 3.87
N ARG A 28 -17.01 11.55 4.95
CA ARG A 28 -17.90 12.10 5.97
C ARG A 28 -17.29 13.30 6.70
N ILE A 29 -15.97 13.38 6.72
CA ILE A 29 -15.19 14.50 7.27
C ILE A 29 -14.30 15.03 6.13
N PRO A 30 -14.79 15.96 5.30
CA PRO A 30 -14.11 16.42 4.08
C PRO A 30 -12.68 16.90 4.32
N ARG A 31 -12.45 17.64 5.41
CA ARG A 31 -11.10 18.09 5.80
C ARG A 31 -10.14 16.91 6.05
N PHE A 32 -10.59 15.87 6.74
CA PHE A 32 -9.79 14.68 6.96
C PHE A 32 -9.48 13.97 5.63
N MET A 33 -10.48 13.85 4.75
CA MET A 33 -10.29 13.25 3.44
C MET A 33 -9.24 13.98 2.60
N ARG A 34 -9.21 15.32 2.61
CA ARG A 34 -8.17 16.13 1.94
C ARG A 34 -6.79 15.79 2.47
N LEU A 35 -6.62 15.83 3.79
CA LEU A 35 -5.34 15.50 4.45
C LEU A 35 -4.87 14.07 4.15
N ALA A 36 -5.80 13.11 4.16
CA ALA A 36 -5.48 11.71 3.84
C ALA A 36 -5.04 11.55 2.37
N GLN A 37 -5.66 12.26 1.43
CA GLN A 37 -5.25 12.27 0.04
C GLN A 37 -3.88 12.91 -0.15
N ASP A 38 -3.64 14.08 0.45
CA ASP A 38 -2.36 14.79 0.34
C ASP A 38 -1.22 13.96 0.94
N MET A 39 -1.45 13.31 2.08
CA MET A 39 -0.49 12.38 2.67
C MET A 39 -0.24 11.18 1.75
N GLY A 40 -1.30 10.59 1.18
CA GLY A 40 -1.16 9.48 0.24
C GLY A 40 -0.39 9.88 -1.03
N ASP A 41 -0.62 11.08 -1.56
CA ASP A 41 0.11 11.61 -2.71
C ASP A 41 1.59 11.86 -2.38
N TYR A 42 1.87 12.39 -1.19
CA TYR A 42 3.23 12.58 -0.71
C TYR A 42 3.97 11.24 -0.57
N LEU A 43 3.35 10.25 0.06
CA LEU A 43 3.94 8.92 0.26
C LEU A 43 4.17 8.16 -1.05
N ARG A 44 3.42 8.46 -2.11
CA ARG A 44 3.63 7.88 -3.44
C ARG A 44 4.78 8.54 -4.21
N ARG A 45 5.22 9.74 -3.83
CA ARG A 45 6.31 10.51 -4.47
C ARG A 45 7.63 10.38 -3.72
N ASN A 46 8.00 9.16 -3.33
CA ASN A 46 9.26 8.90 -2.66
C ASN A 46 10.27 8.22 -3.61
N SER A 47 11.43 7.83 -3.08
CA SER A 47 12.50 7.16 -3.83
C SER A 47 12.20 5.68 -4.19
N LEU A 48 11.09 5.13 -3.70
CA LEU A 48 10.67 3.76 -4.01
C LEU A 48 9.84 3.77 -5.30
N ASP A 49 10.18 2.91 -6.25
CA ASP A 49 9.34 2.67 -7.41
C ASP A 49 8.01 1.98 -7.03
N ASP A 50 7.05 1.99 -7.96
CA ASP A 50 5.72 1.46 -7.72
C ASP A 50 5.73 -0.04 -7.40
N ARG A 51 6.62 -0.81 -8.06
CA ARG A 51 6.78 -2.25 -7.83
C ARG A 51 7.23 -2.52 -6.40
N MET A 52 8.32 -1.89 -5.96
CA MET A 52 8.85 -2.08 -4.61
C MET A 52 7.87 -1.61 -3.54
N ARG A 53 7.20 -0.49 -3.75
CA ARG A 53 6.14 -0.02 -2.84
C ARG A 53 5.04 -1.05 -2.67
N GLN A 54 4.60 -1.68 -3.76
CA GLN A 54 3.56 -2.71 -3.68
C GLN A 54 4.04 -3.98 -2.99
N MET A 55 5.29 -4.39 -3.16
CA MET A 55 5.87 -5.50 -2.41
C MET A 55 5.80 -5.24 -0.89
N ILE A 56 6.22 -4.04 -0.46
CA ILE A 56 6.15 -3.62 0.95
C ILE A 56 4.70 -3.61 1.45
N VAL A 57 3.78 -3.03 0.67
CA VAL A 57 2.35 -3.01 1.01
C VAL A 57 1.81 -4.43 1.19
N LEU A 58 2.09 -5.35 0.26
CA LEU A 58 1.65 -6.74 0.38
C LEU A 58 2.23 -7.42 1.63
N ARG A 59 3.51 -7.17 1.96
CA ARG A 59 4.14 -7.74 3.16
C ARG A 59 3.45 -7.27 4.45
N VAL A 60 3.10 -5.97 4.51
CA VAL A 60 2.35 -5.40 5.65
C VAL A 60 0.92 -5.95 5.69
N LEU A 61 0.23 -5.98 4.56
CA LEU A 61 -1.13 -6.52 4.47
C LEU A 61 -1.18 -8.00 4.86
N ARG A 62 -0.16 -8.78 4.51
CA ARG A 62 -0.11 -10.20 4.88
C ARG A 62 0.04 -10.42 6.39
N HIS A 63 0.63 -9.47 7.10
CA HIS A 63 0.72 -9.52 8.56
C HIS A 63 -0.66 -9.32 9.22
N TRP A 64 -1.40 -8.29 8.78
CA TRP A 64 -2.69 -7.90 9.38
C TRP A 64 -3.90 -8.61 8.77
N GLU A 65 -3.74 -9.30 7.65
CA GLU A 65 -4.76 -10.08 6.93
C GLU A 65 -6.07 -9.33 6.60
N PRO A 66 -6.05 -8.04 6.20
CA PRO A 66 -7.25 -7.31 5.83
C PRO A 66 -7.76 -7.80 4.46
N LYS A 67 -8.77 -8.65 4.45
CA LYS A 67 -9.29 -9.32 3.24
C LYS A 67 -9.58 -8.37 2.08
N PHE A 68 -10.22 -7.23 2.36
CA PHE A 68 -10.55 -6.23 1.33
C PHE A 68 -9.29 -5.62 0.71
N ALA A 69 -8.36 -5.13 1.55
CA ALA A 69 -7.14 -4.50 1.06
C ALA A 69 -6.25 -5.51 0.30
N TRP A 70 -6.14 -6.74 0.79
CA TRP A 70 -5.45 -7.82 0.09
C TRP A 70 -5.99 -8.05 -1.31
N ALA A 71 -7.32 -8.22 -1.45
CA ALA A 71 -7.99 -8.45 -2.73
C ALA A 71 -7.80 -7.28 -3.73
N MET A 72 -7.64 -6.06 -3.22
CA MET A 72 -7.39 -4.87 -4.05
C MET A 72 -5.92 -4.75 -4.46
N HIS A 73 -4.98 -5.05 -3.55
CA HIS A 73 -3.56 -4.83 -3.79
C HIS A 73 -2.87 -5.93 -4.57
N VAL A 74 -3.31 -7.19 -4.48
CA VAL A 74 -2.70 -8.30 -5.26
C VAL A 74 -2.75 -8.03 -6.77
N PRO A 75 -3.91 -7.78 -7.39
CA PRO A 75 -3.95 -7.50 -8.84
C PRO A 75 -3.22 -6.18 -9.20
N ALA A 76 -3.26 -5.18 -8.32
CA ALA A 76 -2.53 -3.94 -8.53
C ALA A 76 -1.00 -4.17 -8.51
N SER A 77 -0.51 -5.01 -7.62
CA SER A 77 0.91 -5.36 -7.50
C SER A 77 1.42 -6.07 -8.76
N LEU A 78 0.67 -7.05 -9.26
CA LEU A 78 1.00 -7.75 -10.50
C LEU A 78 1.04 -6.78 -11.70
N LYS A 79 0.06 -5.87 -11.78
CA LYS A 79 0.02 -4.84 -12.82
C LYS A 79 1.21 -3.87 -12.74
N MET A 80 1.73 -3.61 -11.55
CA MET A 80 2.90 -2.76 -11.31
C MET A 80 4.23 -3.51 -11.43
N GLY A 81 4.21 -4.78 -11.87
CA GLY A 81 5.40 -5.55 -12.19
C GLY A 81 5.96 -6.39 -11.03
N VAL A 82 5.22 -6.55 -9.93
CA VAL A 82 5.60 -7.53 -8.91
C VAL A 82 5.41 -8.93 -9.49
N GLU A 83 6.45 -9.74 -9.43
CA GLU A 83 6.41 -11.10 -9.96
C GLU A 83 5.45 -11.99 -9.15
N GLN A 84 4.74 -12.89 -9.85
CA GLN A 84 3.79 -13.80 -9.21
C GLN A 84 4.46 -14.60 -8.08
N GLU A 85 5.70 -15.03 -8.27
CA GLU A 85 6.46 -15.78 -7.25
C GLU A 85 6.65 -14.98 -5.96
N ILE A 86 6.87 -13.66 -6.05
CA ILE A 86 6.99 -12.80 -4.87
C ILE A 86 5.64 -12.69 -4.16
N VAL A 87 4.54 -12.56 -4.90
CA VAL A 87 3.19 -12.55 -4.31
C VAL A 87 2.89 -13.87 -3.61
N ASP A 88 3.24 -15.00 -4.25
CA ASP A 88 3.06 -16.34 -3.68
C ASP A 88 3.92 -16.52 -2.42
N ALA A 89 5.18 -16.10 -2.46
CA ALA A 89 6.08 -16.15 -1.31
C ALA A 89 5.55 -15.35 -0.10
N ILE A 90 5.07 -14.14 -0.34
CA ILE A 90 4.45 -13.31 0.70
C ILE A 90 3.19 -14.00 1.24
N THR A 91 2.35 -14.55 0.36
CA THR A 91 1.12 -15.27 0.73
C THR A 91 1.43 -16.47 1.62
N GLU A 92 2.44 -17.24 1.27
CA GLU A 92 2.88 -18.45 1.97
C GLU A 92 3.80 -18.16 3.17
N ARG A 93 4.13 -16.90 3.44
CA ARG A 93 5.04 -16.46 4.53
C ARG A 93 6.43 -17.08 4.43
N ARG A 94 6.95 -17.23 3.23
CA ARG A 94 8.29 -17.73 2.93
C ARG A 94 9.15 -16.68 2.23
N ALA A 95 10.45 -16.91 2.17
CA ALA A 95 11.35 -16.10 1.37
C ALA A 95 11.06 -16.28 -0.13
N PRO A 96 11.07 -15.20 -0.93
CA PRO A 96 10.95 -15.32 -2.37
C PRO A 96 12.20 -16.00 -2.98
N LYS A 97 11.96 -16.76 -4.05
CA LYS A 97 13.04 -17.44 -4.82
C LYS A 97 13.62 -16.54 -5.91
N VAL A 98 12.95 -15.42 -6.19
CA VAL A 98 13.35 -14.40 -7.16
C VAL A 98 13.39 -13.04 -6.46
N GLY A 99 14.01 -12.08 -7.10
CA GLY A 99 14.15 -10.73 -6.58
C GLY A 99 15.62 -10.33 -6.42
N SER A 100 15.84 -9.03 -6.35
CA SER A 100 17.17 -8.46 -6.11
C SER A 100 17.52 -8.45 -4.61
N PRO A 101 18.79 -8.26 -4.24
CA PRO A 101 19.16 -8.02 -2.84
C PRO A 101 18.39 -6.84 -2.21
N LYS A 102 18.06 -5.81 -3.00
CA LYS A 102 17.26 -4.68 -2.57
C LYS A 102 15.82 -5.08 -2.25
N ASP A 103 15.23 -5.98 -3.04
CA ASP A 103 13.89 -6.52 -2.79
C ASP A 103 13.86 -7.32 -1.47
N CYS A 104 14.86 -8.16 -1.27
CA CYS A 104 15.00 -8.95 -0.03
C CYS A 104 15.13 -8.04 1.20
N ALA A 105 15.98 -7.01 1.11
CA ALA A 105 16.15 -6.04 2.19
C ALA A 105 14.84 -5.28 2.49
N ALA A 106 14.13 -4.83 1.46
CA ALA A 106 12.86 -4.13 1.62
C ALA A 106 11.80 -5.00 2.32
N LEU A 107 11.71 -6.27 1.94
CA LEU A 107 10.79 -7.23 2.56
C LEU A 107 11.19 -7.57 4.00
N ALA A 108 12.50 -7.66 4.28
CA ALA A 108 13.02 -7.91 5.62
C ALA A 108 12.68 -6.73 6.55
N VAL A 109 13.01 -5.48 6.14
CA VAL A 109 12.68 -4.26 6.90
C VAL A 109 11.18 -4.18 7.18
N ALA A 110 10.35 -4.38 6.16
CA ALA A 110 8.89 -4.34 6.33
C ALA A 110 8.41 -5.45 7.28
N GLY A 111 8.97 -6.65 7.18
CA GLY A 111 8.65 -7.78 8.05
C GLY A 111 9.02 -7.51 9.50
N GLU A 112 10.24 -7.11 9.76
CA GLU A 112 10.71 -6.82 11.12
C GLU A 112 9.91 -5.71 11.78
N LEU A 113 9.61 -4.62 11.04
CA LEU A 113 8.81 -3.51 11.56
C LEU A 113 7.42 -3.95 12.01
N VAL A 114 6.71 -4.76 11.20
CA VAL A 114 5.34 -5.18 11.56
C VAL A 114 5.31 -6.28 12.61
N GLU A 115 6.35 -7.11 12.69
CA GLU A 115 6.43 -8.22 13.63
C GLU A 115 6.97 -7.81 15.01
N THR A 116 7.94 -6.92 15.05
CA THR A 116 8.68 -6.58 16.28
C THR A 116 8.62 -5.10 16.65
N GLY A 117 8.19 -4.24 15.73
CA GLY A 117 8.23 -2.78 15.87
C GLY A 117 9.65 -2.18 15.76
N LYS A 118 10.64 -2.97 15.39
CA LYS A 118 12.06 -2.55 15.27
C LYS A 118 12.68 -3.19 14.04
N VAL A 119 13.71 -2.53 13.50
CA VAL A 119 14.58 -3.07 12.47
C VAL A 119 15.93 -3.38 13.12
N ALA A 120 16.48 -4.56 12.85
CA ALA A 120 17.78 -4.95 13.39
C ALA A 120 18.92 -4.18 12.71
N ASP A 121 20.01 -3.92 13.44
CA ASP A 121 21.18 -3.21 12.90
C ASP A 121 21.85 -3.97 11.73
N ALA A 122 21.61 -5.28 11.62
CA ALA A 122 22.14 -6.13 10.56
C ALA A 122 21.26 -6.18 9.29
N THR A 123 20.05 -5.60 9.34
CA THR A 123 19.11 -5.54 8.23
C THR A 123 19.28 -4.27 7.43
#